data_0a2821b3a2ff8120e8712037437dde6b
#
_entry.id   0a2821b3a2ff8120e8712037437dde6b
#
_cell.length_a   1.000
_cell.length_b   1.000
_cell.length_c   1.000
_cell.angle_alpha   90.00
_cell.angle_beta   90.00
_cell.angle_gamma   90.00
#
_symmetry.space_group_name_H-M   'P 1'
#
loop_
_entity.id
_entity.type
_entity.pdbx_description
1 polymer ?
#
loop_
_entity_poly.entity_id
_entity_poly.type
_entity_poly.pdbx_seq_one_letter_code
_entity_poly.pdbx_strand_id
1 'polypeptide(L)'
;FTAAYEDNQQHKSLLSQGFSELTSADEVVLAADELVVASFNDLDESKIPDVLGKIPDVDVRLSAAKSFAESAKEGVSGDDEKAADQLAASAEARKTMLELSEAILTEEQAAKQASNLMASCWENVLSADALLREAAELVTDTNEENTRASQKKCEQARELLTQASSQFEQAQALYPADYGPFDDYIAARQQSIAYAIASDEAIYVQDKAAADS
;
A
#
# COMPACT_ATOMS: atom_id res chain seq x y z
N PHE A 1 46.71 -22.94 31.58
CA PHE A 1 45.47 -22.82 32.37
C PHE A 1 44.80 -21.44 32.17
N THR A 2 45.58 -20.33 32.19
CA THR A 2 45.04 -18.96 32.02
C THR A 2 44.44 -18.76 30.65
N ALA A 3 45.10 -19.11 29.54
CA ALA A 3 44.61 -18.90 28.17
C ALA A 3 43.32 -19.67 27.89
N ALA A 4 43.22 -20.95 28.26
CA ALA A 4 41.99 -21.73 28.07
C ALA A 4 40.81 -21.24 28.93
N TYR A 5 41.10 -20.60 30.09
CA TYR A 5 40.07 -19.97 30.89
C TYR A 5 39.58 -18.66 30.27
N GLU A 6 40.49 -17.86 29.74
CA GLU A 6 40.19 -16.60 29.05
C GLU A 6 39.38 -16.86 27.77
N ASP A 7 39.76 -17.87 26.97
CA ASP A 7 39.00 -18.30 25.78
C ASP A 7 37.56 -18.72 26.14
N ASN A 8 37.39 -19.53 27.20
CA ASN A 8 36.03 -19.95 27.61
C ASN A 8 35.18 -18.75 28.11
N GLN A 9 35.77 -17.77 28.78
CA GLN A 9 35.03 -16.55 29.17
C GLN A 9 34.65 -15.71 27.97
N GLN A 10 35.48 -15.63 26.94
CA GLN A 10 35.19 -14.91 25.71
C GLN A 10 34.01 -15.55 24.96
N HIS A 11 33.98 -16.88 24.79
CA HIS A 11 32.88 -17.59 24.14
C HIS A 11 31.56 -17.43 24.89
N LYS A 12 31.57 -17.49 26.23
CA LYS A 12 30.38 -17.23 27.05
C LYS A 12 29.87 -15.79 26.90
N SER A 13 30.79 -14.84 26.76
CA SER A 13 30.43 -13.44 26.51
C SER A 13 29.75 -13.27 25.13
N LEU A 14 30.26 -13.94 24.10
CA LEU A 14 29.66 -13.93 22.75
C LEU A 14 28.25 -14.54 22.77
N LEU A 15 28.06 -15.68 23.43
CA LEU A 15 26.73 -16.28 23.59
C LEU A 15 25.76 -15.34 24.30
N SER A 16 26.21 -14.71 25.40
CA SER A 16 25.39 -13.74 26.12
C SER A 16 24.99 -12.54 25.26
N GLN A 17 25.90 -12.02 24.45
CA GLN A 17 25.61 -10.94 23.50
C GLN A 17 24.59 -11.39 22.44
N GLY A 18 24.78 -12.57 21.86
CA GLY A 18 23.85 -13.12 20.89
C GLY A 18 22.43 -13.33 21.43
N PHE A 19 22.29 -13.84 22.65
CA PHE A 19 21.00 -13.95 23.31
C PHE A 19 20.37 -12.59 23.62
N SER A 20 21.18 -11.58 23.96
CA SER A 20 20.69 -10.21 24.16
C SER A 20 20.13 -9.61 22.88
N GLU A 21 20.82 -9.77 21.76
CA GLU A 21 20.31 -9.32 20.44
C GLU A 21 19.03 -10.05 20.04
N LEU A 22 18.99 -11.38 20.26
CA LEU A 22 17.80 -12.18 19.99
C LEU A 22 16.60 -11.69 20.81
N THR A 23 16.78 -11.47 22.10
CA THR A 23 15.73 -10.98 23.00
C THR A 23 15.26 -9.57 22.59
N SER A 24 16.18 -8.71 22.15
CA SER A 24 15.87 -7.36 21.70
C SER A 24 15.08 -7.36 20.38
N ALA A 25 15.24 -8.40 19.56
CA ALA A 25 14.48 -8.59 18.33
C ALA A 25 13.06 -9.10 18.57
N ASP A 26 12.84 -9.87 19.63
CA ASP A 26 11.58 -10.61 19.89
C ASP A 26 10.34 -9.70 19.93
N GLU A 27 10.43 -8.49 20.47
CA GLU A 27 9.28 -7.56 20.55
C GLU A 27 8.70 -7.26 19.16
N VAL A 28 9.56 -6.98 18.19
CA VAL A 28 9.11 -6.63 16.83
C VAL A 28 8.70 -7.88 16.04
N VAL A 29 9.43 -9.00 16.22
CA VAL A 29 9.05 -10.27 15.59
C VAL A 29 7.65 -10.70 16.04
N LEU A 30 7.36 -10.63 17.33
CA LEU A 30 6.05 -10.95 17.88
C LEU A 30 4.97 -9.96 17.42
N ALA A 31 5.28 -8.67 17.39
CA ALA A 31 4.34 -7.66 16.89
C ALA A 31 4.00 -7.86 15.40
N ALA A 32 4.98 -8.25 14.59
CA ALA A 32 4.75 -8.58 13.18
C ALA A 32 3.87 -9.83 13.03
N ASP A 33 4.16 -10.89 13.79
CA ASP A 33 3.36 -12.11 13.79
C ASP A 33 1.92 -11.87 14.25
N GLU A 34 1.72 -11.10 15.32
CA GLU A 34 0.39 -10.70 15.80
C GLU A 34 -0.41 -9.95 14.73
N LEU A 35 0.21 -9.04 13.97
CA LEU A 35 -0.45 -8.33 12.87
C LEU A 35 -0.79 -9.26 11.71
N VAL A 36 0.11 -10.20 11.35
CA VAL A 36 -0.18 -11.22 10.34
C VAL A 36 -1.34 -12.10 10.76
N VAL A 37 -1.41 -12.54 12.00
CA VAL A 37 -2.55 -13.31 12.51
C VAL A 37 -3.83 -12.47 12.51
N ALA A 38 -3.76 -11.20 12.86
CA ALA A 38 -4.89 -10.28 12.83
C ALA A 38 -5.38 -9.98 11.40
N SER A 39 -4.53 -10.08 10.36
CA SER A 39 -4.92 -9.85 8.97
C SER A 39 -6.04 -10.78 8.49
N PHE A 40 -6.16 -11.93 9.11
CA PHE A 40 -7.24 -12.87 8.80
C PHE A 40 -8.59 -12.57 9.49
N ASN A 41 -8.64 -11.64 10.45
CA ASN A 41 -9.85 -11.38 11.25
C ASN A 41 -10.14 -9.88 11.45
N ASP A 42 -9.26 -9.17 12.13
CA ASP A 42 -9.50 -7.78 12.58
C ASP A 42 -8.17 -7.01 12.66
N LEU A 43 -7.60 -6.71 11.50
CA LEU A 43 -6.31 -6.05 11.38
C LEU A 43 -6.41 -4.56 11.73
N ASP A 44 -5.64 -4.12 12.72
CA ASP A 44 -5.38 -2.71 12.96
C ASP A 44 -4.28 -2.21 12.02
N GLU A 45 -4.69 -1.81 10.82
CA GLU A 45 -3.80 -1.37 9.75
C GLU A 45 -2.92 -0.17 10.14
N SER A 46 -3.32 0.63 11.13
CA SER A 46 -2.56 1.79 11.58
C SER A 46 -1.19 1.41 12.19
N LYS A 47 -1.04 0.16 12.63
CA LYS A 47 0.20 -0.36 13.21
C LYS A 47 1.19 -0.90 12.19
N ILE A 48 0.75 -1.21 10.98
CA ILE A 48 1.61 -1.81 9.93
C ILE A 48 2.84 -0.94 9.64
N PRO A 49 2.73 0.38 9.39
CA PRO A 49 3.89 1.20 9.07
C PRO A 49 4.93 1.25 10.19
N ASP A 50 4.50 1.24 11.45
CA ASP A 50 5.42 1.25 12.61
C ASP A 50 6.21 -0.05 12.69
N VAL A 51 5.56 -1.19 12.50
CA VAL A 51 6.23 -2.51 12.50
C VAL A 51 7.15 -2.65 11.31
N LEU A 52 6.69 -2.35 10.10
CA LEU A 52 7.52 -2.41 8.87
C LEU A 52 8.75 -1.50 8.99
N GLY A 53 8.61 -0.31 9.59
CA GLY A 53 9.72 0.62 9.78
C GLY A 53 10.82 0.11 10.73
N LYS A 54 10.51 -0.85 11.62
CA LYS A 54 11.45 -1.44 12.58
C LYS A 54 12.15 -2.70 12.05
N ILE A 55 11.63 -3.34 11.01
CA ILE A 55 12.16 -4.59 10.46
C ILE A 55 13.64 -4.52 10.08
N PRO A 56 14.15 -3.46 9.40
CA PRO A 56 15.57 -3.40 9.05
C PRO A 56 16.50 -3.44 10.26
N ASP A 57 16.15 -2.78 11.36
CA ASP A 57 16.95 -2.79 12.59
C ASP A 57 16.94 -4.17 13.26
N VAL A 58 15.80 -4.86 13.21
CA VAL A 58 15.64 -6.21 13.75
C VAL A 58 16.41 -7.23 12.93
N ASP A 59 16.42 -7.12 11.61
CA ASP A 59 17.22 -7.98 10.73
C ASP A 59 18.72 -7.87 11.05
N VAL A 60 19.22 -6.66 11.30
CA VAL A 60 20.60 -6.44 11.74
C VAL A 60 20.88 -7.15 13.08
N ARG A 61 19.97 -7.08 14.06
CA ARG A 61 20.12 -7.75 15.35
C ARG A 61 20.10 -9.26 15.23
N LEU A 62 19.20 -9.82 14.45
CA LEU A 62 19.14 -11.26 14.20
C LEU A 62 20.40 -11.78 13.48
N SER A 63 20.90 -11.02 12.53
CA SER A 63 22.16 -11.30 11.85
C SER A 63 23.37 -11.23 12.82
N ALA A 64 23.39 -10.26 13.74
CA ALA A 64 24.40 -10.16 14.78
C ALA A 64 24.32 -11.33 15.78
N ALA A 65 23.12 -11.72 16.22
CA ALA A 65 22.90 -12.88 17.09
C ALA A 65 23.48 -14.16 16.48
N LYS A 66 23.21 -14.39 15.18
CA LYS A 66 23.77 -15.52 14.43
C LYS A 66 25.29 -15.47 14.35
N SER A 67 25.87 -14.32 14.04
CA SER A 67 27.33 -14.13 13.97
C SER A 67 28.00 -14.35 15.32
N PHE A 68 27.41 -13.91 16.43
CA PHE A 68 27.90 -14.20 17.77
C PHE A 68 27.85 -15.69 18.08
N ALA A 69 26.79 -16.39 17.68
CA ALA A 69 26.69 -17.84 17.84
C ALA A 69 27.78 -18.61 17.07
N GLU A 70 27.99 -18.25 15.80
CA GLU A 70 29.03 -18.83 14.95
C GLU A 70 30.44 -18.61 15.51
N SER A 71 30.73 -17.37 15.95
CA SER A 71 32.01 -17.03 16.58
C SER A 71 32.22 -17.74 17.92
N ALA A 72 31.17 -17.93 18.70
CA ALA A 72 31.25 -18.66 19.95
C ALA A 72 31.53 -20.16 19.74
N LYS A 73 31.09 -20.74 18.63
CA LYS A 73 31.22 -22.17 18.30
C LYS A 73 32.68 -22.57 18.01
N GLU A 74 33.51 -21.68 17.53
CA GLU A 74 34.88 -22.00 17.10
C GLU A 74 35.80 -22.52 18.20
N GLY A 75 35.45 -22.39 19.51
CA GLY A 75 36.32 -22.79 20.61
C GLY A 75 35.61 -23.55 21.73
N VAL A 76 34.35 -23.91 21.58
CA VAL A 76 33.55 -24.59 22.61
C VAL A 76 33.17 -26.01 22.22
N SER A 77 32.79 -26.80 23.23
CA SER A 77 32.31 -28.15 23.05
C SER A 77 31.21 -28.47 24.07
N GLY A 78 30.42 -29.51 23.79
CA GLY A 78 29.42 -29.99 24.74
C GLY A 78 28.18 -29.08 24.79
N ASP A 79 27.84 -28.60 25.99
CA ASP A 79 26.59 -27.82 26.18
C ASP A 79 26.68 -26.39 25.65
N ASP A 80 27.86 -25.77 25.66
CA ASP A 80 28.09 -24.44 25.10
C ASP A 80 28.00 -24.47 23.55
N GLU A 81 28.46 -25.55 22.91
CA GLU A 81 28.29 -25.78 21.46
C GLU A 81 26.82 -25.93 21.10
N LYS A 82 26.06 -26.72 21.87
CA LYS A 82 24.61 -26.84 21.68
C LYS A 82 23.88 -25.51 21.86
N ALA A 83 24.29 -24.71 22.85
CA ALA A 83 23.73 -23.39 23.06
C ALA A 83 24.00 -22.45 21.88
N ALA A 84 25.18 -22.50 21.28
CA ALA A 84 25.52 -21.74 20.07
C ALA A 84 24.68 -22.20 18.88
N ASP A 85 24.52 -23.51 18.68
CA ASP A 85 23.66 -24.06 17.62
C ASP A 85 22.19 -23.65 17.78
N GLN A 86 21.68 -23.70 19.02
CA GLN A 86 20.31 -23.24 19.31
C GLN A 86 20.12 -21.77 19.09
N LEU A 87 21.08 -20.95 19.47
CA LEU A 87 21.05 -19.49 19.24
C LEU A 87 21.03 -19.17 17.73
N ALA A 88 21.92 -19.79 16.95
CA ALA A 88 21.98 -19.60 15.51
C ALA A 88 20.67 -20.04 14.82
N ALA A 89 20.16 -21.23 15.17
CA ALA A 89 18.92 -21.75 14.64
C ALA A 89 17.71 -20.86 15.02
N SER A 90 17.69 -20.35 16.25
CA SER A 90 16.64 -19.45 16.73
C SER A 90 16.66 -18.09 16.00
N ALA A 91 17.85 -17.54 15.76
CA ALA A 91 18.00 -16.30 15.00
C ALA A 91 17.54 -16.47 13.55
N GLU A 92 17.90 -17.57 12.90
CA GLU A 92 17.50 -17.87 11.53
C GLU A 92 15.98 -18.10 11.40
N ALA A 93 15.38 -18.83 12.34
CA ALA A 93 13.94 -19.05 12.35
C ALA A 93 13.16 -17.72 12.49
N ARG A 94 13.61 -16.82 13.39
CA ARG A 94 13.01 -15.49 13.56
C ARG A 94 13.18 -14.61 12.33
N LYS A 95 14.35 -14.67 11.70
CA LYS A 95 14.61 -13.96 10.45
C LYS A 95 13.64 -14.41 9.36
N THR A 96 13.47 -15.71 9.17
CA THR A 96 12.51 -16.26 8.21
C THR A 96 11.07 -15.83 8.53
N MET A 97 10.66 -15.86 9.80
CA MET A 97 9.34 -15.37 10.22
C MET A 97 9.19 -13.89 9.88
N LEU A 98 10.18 -13.07 10.18
CA LEU A 98 10.15 -11.63 9.93
C LEU A 98 10.04 -11.32 8.43
N GLU A 99 10.81 -12.01 7.58
CA GLU A 99 10.76 -11.86 6.12
C GLU A 99 9.37 -12.21 5.56
N LEU A 100 8.75 -13.29 6.04
CA LEU A 100 7.41 -13.68 5.65
C LEU A 100 6.35 -12.68 6.15
N SER A 101 6.47 -12.22 7.38
CA SER A 101 5.57 -11.21 7.96
C SER A 101 5.69 -9.89 7.20
N GLU A 102 6.90 -9.44 6.85
CA GLU A 102 7.14 -8.25 6.04
C GLU A 102 6.44 -8.33 4.70
N ALA A 103 6.58 -9.47 4.01
CA ALA A 103 5.94 -9.68 2.71
C ALA A 103 4.41 -9.58 2.81
N ILE A 104 3.81 -10.25 3.80
CA ILE A 104 2.35 -10.23 4.01
C ILE A 104 1.87 -8.82 4.38
N LEU A 105 2.50 -8.17 5.36
CA LEU A 105 2.09 -6.84 5.80
C LEU A 105 2.27 -5.77 4.72
N THR A 106 3.29 -5.90 3.87
CA THR A 106 3.50 -5.02 2.71
C THR A 106 2.39 -5.19 1.69
N GLU A 107 1.98 -6.43 1.40
CA GLU A 107 0.87 -6.73 0.50
C GLU A 107 -0.46 -6.19 1.05
N GLU A 108 -0.75 -6.40 2.33
CA GLU A 108 -1.94 -5.85 3.01
C GLU A 108 -1.99 -4.32 2.95
N GLN A 109 -0.86 -3.65 3.19
CA GLN A 109 -0.77 -2.21 3.08
C GLN A 109 -1.04 -1.72 1.66
N ALA A 110 -0.49 -2.40 0.65
CA ALA A 110 -0.71 -2.08 -0.75
C ALA A 110 -2.18 -2.29 -1.16
N ALA A 111 -2.78 -3.41 -0.75
CA ALA A 111 -4.19 -3.71 -1.01
C ALA A 111 -5.11 -2.65 -0.40
N LYS A 112 -4.82 -2.20 0.81
CA LYS A 112 -5.60 -1.14 1.47
C LYS A 112 -5.46 0.20 0.78
N GLN A 113 -4.25 0.59 0.41
CA GLN A 113 -4.02 1.83 -0.33
C GLN A 113 -4.76 1.81 -1.68
N ALA A 114 -4.71 0.69 -2.39
CA ALA A 114 -5.47 0.50 -3.63
C ALA A 114 -6.98 0.61 -3.39
N SER A 115 -7.50 0.00 -2.33
CA SER A 115 -8.92 0.09 -1.95
C SER A 115 -9.36 1.53 -1.68
N ASN A 116 -8.55 2.32 -0.97
CA ASN A 116 -8.83 3.72 -0.71
C ASN A 116 -8.83 4.57 -1.98
N LEU A 117 -7.89 4.31 -2.90
CA LEU A 117 -7.86 4.96 -4.21
C LEU A 117 -9.09 4.60 -5.03
N MET A 118 -9.53 3.33 -5.02
CA MET A 118 -10.75 2.90 -5.69
C MET A 118 -12.00 3.55 -5.11
N ALA A 119 -12.09 3.71 -3.79
CA ALA A 119 -13.19 4.44 -3.15
C ALA A 119 -13.26 5.90 -3.62
N SER A 120 -12.13 6.61 -3.62
CA SER A 120 -12.04 7.99 -4.11
C SER A 120 -12.32 8.08 -5.62
N CYS A 121 -11.89 7.10 -6.39
CA CYS A 121 -12.19 6.98 -7.81
C CYS A 121 -13.71 6.89 -8.04
N TRP A 122 -14.41 6.04 -7.30
CA TRP A 122 -15.87 5.93 -7.37
C TRP A 122 -16.59 7.21 -6.97
N GLU A 123 -16.14 7.91 -5.93
CA GLU A 123 -16.70 9.20 -5.53
C GLU A 123 -16.60 10.24 -6.66
N ASN A 124 -15.46 10.29 -7.35
CA ASN A 124 -15.27 11.17 -8.50
C ASN A 124 -16.20 10.79 -9.68
N VAL A 125 -16.37 9.50 -9.96
CA VAL A 125 -17.31 9.02 -10.99
C VAL A 125 -18.74 9.40 -10.66
N LEU A 126 -19.19 9.18 -9.42
CA LEU A 126 -20.55 9.54 -9.00
C LEU A 126 -20.79 11.06 -9.05
N SER A 127 -19.80 11.85 -8.67
CA SER A 127 -19.84 13.31 -8.75
C SER A 127 -19.91 13.80 -10.19
N ALA A 128 -19.14 13.17 -11.09
CA ALA A 128 -19.21 13.46 -12.53
C ALA A 128 -20.60 13.14 -13.12
N ASP A 129 -21.18 11.99 -12.73
CA ASP A 129 -22.52 11.60 -13.16
C ASP A 129 -23.60 12.57 -12.67
N ALA A 130 -23.46 13.11 -11.46
CA ALA A 130 -24.37 14.13 -10.94
C ALA A 130 -24.28 15.41 -11.77
N LEU A 131 -23.08 15.89 -12.07
CA LEU A 131 -22.86 17.07 -12.93
C LEU A 131 -23.43 16.88 -14.34
N LEU A 132 -23.30 15.69 -14.91
CA LEU A 132 -23.88 15.38 -16.24
C LEU A 132 -25.41 15.40 -16.24
N ARG A 133 -26.05 14.92 -15.18
CA ARG A 133 -27.51 15.05 -15.04
C ARG A 133 -27.94 16.49 -14.93
N GLU A 134 -27.26 17.28 -14.12
CA GLU A 134 -27.53 18.72 -13.99
C GLU A 134 -27.28 19.46 -15.32
N ALA A 135 -26.25 19.08 -16.09
CA ALA A 135 -26.01 19.63 -17.41
C ALA A 135 -27.16 19.31 -18.39
N ALA A 136 -27.63 18.05 -18.37
CA ALA A 136 -28.72 17.62 -19.20
C ALA A 136 -30.07 18.33 -18.88
N GLU A 137 -30.31 18.65 -17.61
CA GLU A 137 -31.49 19.44 -17.19
C GLU A 137 -31.43 20.86 -17.73
N LEU A 138 -30.26 21.51 -17.77
CA LEU A 138 -30.10 22.87 -18.28
C LEU A 138 -30.42 23.00 -19.77
N VAL A 139 -30.11 22.02 -20.59
CA VAL A 139 -30.35 22.06 -22.04
C VAL A 139 -31.79 21.76 -22.43
N THR A 140 -32.67 21.46 -21.49
CA THR A 140 -34.13 21.35 -21.77
C THR A 140 -34.78 22.68 -22.11
N ASP A 141 -34.17 23.81 -21.68
CA ASP A 141 -34.55 25.16 -22.02
C ASP A 141 -33.37 25.85 -22.74
N THR A 142 -33.39 25.79 -24.06
CA THR A 142 -32.28 26.22 -24.93
C THR A 142 -32.16 27.74 -24.96
N ASN A 143 -31.29 28.28 -24.14
CA ASN A 143 -30.80 29.66 -24.18
C ASN A 143 -29.29 29.70 -23.95
N GLU A 144 -28.67 30.81 -24.36
CA GLU A 144 -27.22 30.97 -24.30
C GLU A 144 -26.66 30.75 -22.87
N GLU A 145 -27.35 31.21 -21.84
CA GLU A 145 -26.92 31.10 -20.43
C GLU A 145 -26.92 29.62 -19.98
N ASN A 146 -28.02 28.91 -20.26
CA ASN A 146 -28.17 27.50 -19.92
C ASN A 146 -27.16 26.61 -20.68
N THR A 147 -26.96 26.89 -21.97
CA THR A 147 -25.96 26.17 -22.78
C THR A 147 -24.55 26.33 -22.24
N ARG A 148 -24.13 27.55 -21.86
CA ARG A 148 -22.85 27.81 -21.25
C ARG A 148 -22.73 27.16 -19.87
N ALA A 149 -23.80 27.17 -19.08
CA ALA A 149 -23.81 26.52 -17.76
C ALA A 149 -23.70 24.98 -17.90
N SER A 150 -24.37 24.40 -18.88
CA SER A 150 -24.24 22.96 -19.23
C SER A 150 -22.80 22.62 -19.60
N GLN A 151 -22.20 23.35 -20.54
CA GLN A 151 -20.81 23.15 -20.95
C GLN A 151 -19.85 23.17 -19.75
N LYS A 152 -19.99 24.17 -18.86
CA LYS A 152 -19.16 24.26 -17.66
C LYS A 152 -19.30 23.03 -16.76
N LYS A 153 -20.52 22.51 -16.60
CA LYS A 153 -20.73 21.28 -15.82
C LYS A 153 -20.12 20.05 -16.49
N CYS A 154 -20.22 19.94 -17.82
CA CYS A 154 -19.55 18.91 -18.58
C CYS A 154 -18.03 18.96 -18.45
N GLU A 155 -17.43 20.15 -18.46
CA GLU A 155 -16.00 20.33 -18.23
C GLU A 155 -15.59 19.88 -16.82
N GLN A 156 -16.33 20.26 -15.79
CA GLN A 156 -16.12 19.81 -14.42
C GLN A 156 -16.23 18.30 -14.27
N ALA A 157 -17.23 17.69 -14.90
CA ALA A 157 -17.39 16.23 -14.93
C ALA A 157 -16.20 15.55 -15.62
N ARG A 158 -15.66 16.13 -16.70
CA ARG A 158 -14.48 15.62 -17.39
C ARG A 158 -13.23 15.66 -16.50
N GLU A 159 -13.04 16.72 -15.73
CA GLU A 159 -11.93 16.82 -14.77
C GLU A 159 -12.02 15.75 -13.69
N LEU A 160 -13.20 15.49 -13.13
CA LEU A 160 -13.43 14.44 -12.15
C LEU A 160 -13.17 13.04 -12.73
N LEU A 161 -13.60 12.75 -13.96
CA LEU A 161 -13.30 11.48 -14.60
C LEU A 161 -11.80 11.30 -14.94
N THR A 162 -11.09 12.38 -15.22
CA THR A 162 -9.64 12.35 -15.40
C THR A 162 -8.93 12.01 -14.08
N GLN A 163 -9.40 12.58 -12.97
CA GLN A 163 -8.90 12.22 -11.63
C GLN A 163 -9.22 10.76 -11.28
N ALA A 164 -10.44 10.30 -11.58
CA ALA A 164 -10.85 8.91 -11.38
C ALA A 164 -9.95 7.94 -12.15
N SER A 165 -9.66 8.22 -13.42
CA SER A 165 -8.75 7.41 -14.24
C SER A 165 -7.36 7.32 -13.62
N SER A 166 -6.80 8.46 -13.20
CA SER A 166 -5.48 8.48 -12.54
C SER A 166 -5.45 7.71 -11.22
N GLN A 167 -6.50 7.80 -10.41
CA GLN A 167 -6.63 7.05 -9.16
C GLN A 167 -6.74 5.54 -9.41
N PHE A 168 -7.47 5.16 -10.44
CA PHE A 168 -7.59 3.77 -10.88
C PHE A 168 -6.25 3.18 -11.33
N GLU A 169 -5.49 3.90 -12.18
CA GLU A 169 -4.14 3.49 -12.60
C GLU A 169 -3.20 3.34 -11.40
N GLN A 170 -3.27 4.24 -10.42
CA GLN A 170 -2.48 4.15 -9.19
C GLN A 170 -2.89 2.93 -8.35
N ALA A 171 -4.19 2.64 -8.24
CA ALA A 171 -4.67 1.47 -7.50
C ALA A 171 -4.19 0.17 -8.16
N GLN A 172 -4.26 0.07 -9.49
CA GLN A 172 -3.75 -1.09 -10.23
C GLN A 172 -2.23 -1.27 -10.09
N ALA A 173 -1.47 -0.16 -10.05
CA ALA A 173 -0.03 -0.21 -9.88
C ALA A 173 0.37 -0.69 -8.46
N LEU A 174 -0.40 -0.32 -7.44
CA LEU A 174 -0.16 -0.73 -6.05
C LEU A 174 -0.55 -2.18 -5.80
N TYR A 175 -1.72 -2.59 -6.29
CA TYR A 175 -2.26 -3.93 -6.10
C TYR A 175 -2.94 -4.40 -7.38
N PRO A 176 -2.24 -5.17 -8.23
CA PRO A 176 -2.79 -5.70 -9.46
C PRO A 176 -3.91 -6.72 -9.16
N ALA A 177 -5.15 -6.28 -9.30
CA ALA A 177 -6.33 -7.12 -9.15
C ALA A 177 -7.21 -7.04 -10.42
N ASP A 178 -8.12 -7.98 -10.56
CA ASP A 178 -9.14 -7.92 -11.61
C ASP A 178 -10.26 -6.97 -11.17
N TYR A 179 -10.19 -5.74 -11.66
CA TYR A 179 -11.20 -4.70 -11.42
C TYR A 179 -12.35 -4.75 -12.44
N GLY A 180 -12.40 -5.78 -13.29
CA GLY A 180 -13.40 -5.93 -14.33
C GLY A 180 -13.35 -4.82 -15.39
N PRO A 181 -14.46 -4.48 -16.03
CA PRO A 181 -14.52 -3.51 -17.14
C PRO A 181 -14.51 -2.03 -16.66
N PHE A 182 -13.85 -1.72 -15.56
CA PHE A 182 -13.92 -0.38 -14.98
C PHE A 182 -13.22 0.68 -15.84
N ASP A 183 -12.10 0.34 -16.48
CA ASP A 183 -11.42 1.20 -17.46
C ASP A 183 -12.32 1.54 -18.64
N ASP A 184 -13.01 0.53 -19.19
CA ASP A 184 -13.94 0.71 -20.30
C ASP A 184 -15.12 1.61 -19.89
N TYR A 185 -15.56 1.49 -18.63
CA TYR A 185 -16.62 2.33 -18.10
C TYR A 185 -16.19 3.80 -18.01
N ILE A 186 -15.00 4.11 -17.47
CA ILE A 186 -14.48 5.48 -17.40
C ILE A 186 -14.28 6.05 -18.80
N ALA A 187 -13.71 5.29 -19.73
CA ALA A 187 -13.49 5.70 -21.11
C ALA A 187 -14.82 6.02 -21.83
N ALA A 188 -15.83 5.17 -21.66
CA ALA A 188 -17.16 5.41 -22.21
C ALA A 188 -17.81 6.69 -21.65
N ARG A 189 -17.62 6.96 -20.35
CA ARG A 189 -18.11 8.19 -19.73
C ARG A 189 -17.40 9.43 -20.25
N GLN A 190 -16.08 9.42 -20.41
CA GLN A 190 -15.31 10.51 -21.00
C GLN A 190 -15.75 10.79 -22.44
N GLN A 191 -16.02 9.75 -23.22
CA GLN A 191 -16.54 9.89 -24.58
C GLN A 191 -17.95 10.50 -24.59
N SER A 192 -18.82 10.09 -23.68
CA SER A 192 -20.16 10.66 -23.53
C SER A 192 -20.13 12.16 -23.25
N ILE A 193 -19.19 12.62 -22.39
CA ILE A 193 -18.99 14.04 -22.08
C ILE A 193 -18.52 14.80 -23.33
N ALA A 194 -17.59 14.26 -24.10
CA ALA A 194 -17.12 14.89 -25.32
C ALA A 194 -18.27 15.11 -26.33
N TYR A 195 -19.17 14.15 -26.45
CA TYR A 195 -20.39 14.29 -27.28
C TYR A 195 -21.36 15.33 -26.72
N ALA A 196 -21.53 15.40 -25.38
CA ALA A 196 -22.43 16.39 -24.78
C ALA A 196 -21.91 17.81 -25.04
N ILE A 197 -20.61 18.06 -24.83
CA ILE A 197 -19.99 19.38 -25.11
C ILE A 197 -20.14 19.76 -26.59
N ALA A 198 -19.86 18.83 -27.51
CA ALA A 198 -20.00 19.08 -28.95
C ALA A 198 -21.47 19.36 -29.37
N SER A 199 -22.45 18.69 -28.73
CA SER A 199 -23.85 18.94 -28.92
C SER A 199 -24.26 20.34 -28.46
N ASP A 200 -23.83 20.74 -27.28
CA ASP A 200 -24.09 22.06 -26.70
C ASP A 200 -23.49 23.18 -27.56
N GLU A 201 -22.28 23.00 -28.10
CA GLU A 201 -21.66 23.92 -29.04
C GLU A 201 -22.47 24.07 -30.32
N ALA A 202 -22.98 22.95 -30.89
CA ALA A 202 -23.79 22.96 -32.09
C ALA A 202 -25.13 23.68 -31.88
N ILE A 203 -25.80 23.50 -30.75
CA ILE A 203 -27.02 24.20 -30.37
C ILE A 203 -26.74 25.70 -30.24
N TYR A 204 -25.68 26.08 -29.54
CA TYR A 204 -25.31 27.50 -29.36
C TYR A 204 -25.07 28.22 -30.70
N VAL A 205 -24.37 27.57 -31.62
CA VAL A 205 -24.11 28.13 -32.98
C VAL A 205 -25.38 28.32 -33.78
N GLN A 206 -26.35 27.36 -33.70
CA GLN A 206 -27.63 27.45 -34.39
C GLN A 206 -28.50 28.59 -33.81
N ASP A 207 -28.59 28.68 -32.48
CA ASP A 207 -29.40 29.73 -31.83
C ASP A 207 -28.85 31.13 -32.13
N LYS A 208 -27.54 31.30 -32.16
CA LYS A 208 -26.90 32.56 -32.53
C LYS A 208 -27.18 32.94 -33.99
N ALA A 209 -27.09 32.00 -34.92
CA ALA A 209 -27.37 32.24 -36.31
C ALA A 209 -28.85 32.61 -36.55
N ALA A 210 -29.79 32.02 -35.77
CA ALA A 210 -31.21 32.38 -35.80
C ALA A 210 -31.49 33.74 -35.20
N ALA A 211 -30.74 34.21 -34.20
CA ALA A 211 -30.88 35.53 -33.58
C ALA A 211 -30.34 36.66 -34.47
N ASP A 212 -29.34 36.37 -35.29
CA ASP A 212 -28.67 37.36 -36.20
C ASP A 212 -29.39 37.47 -37.57
N SER A 213 -30.43 36.69 -37.81
CA SER A 213 -31.26 36.65 -39.08
C SER A 213 -32.61 37.39 -38.92
#